data_c84ba4807729dd6a55908029db016cc0
#
_entry.id   c84ba4807729dd6a55908029db016cc0
#
_cell.length_a   1.000
_cell.length_b   1.000
_cell.length_c   1.000
_cell.angle_alpha   90.00
_cell.angle_beta   90.00
_cell.angle_gamma   90.00
#
_symmetry.space_group_name_H-M   'P 1'
#
loop_
_entity.id
_entity.type
_entity.pdbx_description
1 polymer ?
#
loop_
_entity_poly.entity_id
_entity_poly.type
_entity_poly.pdbx_seq_one_letter_code
_entity_poly.pdbx_strand_id
1 'polypeptide(L)'
;AATILSILLSWGHNMMWLTSFFIDHFPLYDKFRTVSSILVIAEFTIPALAVMALVEIIKEGKPLLKRERTAWVAATLLTLGASLLFALVPSLLGLLSGQEEAMFQEAAGHPEAAAIKTTLVNVRSGILASDAWRSFGILAVCGILLWLFFQKRLKATALLVSLAVITLVDLWTVDKRYLNDEHFIDPELVSQRAAPLTEADKQILADK
;
A
#
# COMPACT_ATOMS: atom_id res chain seq x y z
N ALA A 1 -15.95 4.27 -11.42
CA ALA A 1 -16.89 4.42 -10.30
C ALA A 1 -16.58 3.40 -9.18
N ALA A 2 -16.55 2.09 -9.47
CA ALA A 2 -16.34 1.04 -8.46
C ALA A 2 -15.00 1.19 -7.71
N THR A 3 -13.92 1.50 -8.40
CA THR A 3 -12.58 1.76 -7.83
C THR A 3 -12.61 2.89 -6.79
N ILE A 4 -13.24 4.01 -7.11
CA ILE A 4 -13.34 5.15 -6.17
C ILE A 4 -14.20 4.75 -4.97
N LEU A 5 -15.32 4.07 -5.21
CA LEU A 5 -16.21 3.63 -4.15
C LEU A 5 -15.49 2.65 -3.21
N SER A 6 -14.72 1.70 -3.74
CA SER A 6 -13.95 0.75 -2.92
C SER A 6 -12.91 1.43 -2.03
N ILE A 7 -12.24 2.46 -2.55
CA ILE A 7 -11.29 3.26 -1.77
C ILE A 7 -12.02 4.03 -0.66
N LEU A 8 -13.15 4.68 -0.97
CA LEU A 8 -13.91 5.44 0.02
C LEU A 8 -14.48 4.54 1.12
N LEU A 9 -15.01 3.38 0.76
CA LEU A 9 -15.51 2.40 1.74
C LEU A 9 -14.41 1.80 2.60
N SER A 10 -13.21 1.62 2.06
CA SER A 10 -12.07 1.09 2.82
C SER A 10 -11.63 2.00 3.96
N TRP A 11 -11.96 3.29 3.91
CA TRP A 11 -11.68 4.24 4.99
C TRP A 11 -12.49 3.95 6.26
N GLY A 12 -13.59 3.17 6.16
CA GLY A 12 -14.33 2.65 7.29
C GLY A 12 -14.65 3.73 8.32
N HIS A 13 -13.99 3.65 9.47
CA HIS A 13 -14.21 4.56 10.59
C HIS A 13 -13.90 6.04 10.28
N ASN A 14 -12.99 6.30 9.36
CA ASN A 14 -12.65 7.67 8.95
C ASN A 14 -13.73 8.30 8.05
N MET A 15 -14.69 7.50 7.54
CA MET A 15 -15.78 7.96 6.70
C MET A 15 -17.12 7.36 7.15
N MET A 16 -17.45 7.56 8.43
CA MET A 16 -18.58 6.91 9.10
C MET A 16 -19.93 7.13 8.41
N TRP A 17 -20.20 8.31 7.87
CA TRP A 17 -21.45 8.58 7.18
C TRP A 17 -21.70 7.64 6.00
N LEU A 18 -20.66 7.34 5.20
CA LEU A 18 -20.75 6.39 4.08
C LEU A 18 -20.83 4.95 4.60
N THR A 19 -20.00 4.62 5.58
CA THR A 19 -19.96 3.27 6.18
C THR A 19 -21.31 2.93 6.84
N SER A 20 -21.90 3.83 7.62
CA SER A 20 -23.21 3.64 8.24
C SER A 20 -24.30 3.47 7.19
N PHE A 21 -24.30 4.27 6.12
CA PHE A 21 -25.24 4.10 5.02
C PHE A 21 -25.20 2.66 4.44
N PHE A 22 -24.00 2.11 4.24
CA PHE A 22 -23.85 0.75 3.73
C PHE A 22 -24.25 -0.32 4.77
N ILE A 23 -23.94 -0.11 6.06
CA ILE A 23 -24.36 -1.01 7.14
C ILE A 23 -25.89 -1.09 7.21
N ASP A 24 -26.58 0.04 7.09
CA ASP A 24 -28.02 0.14 7.29
C ASP A 24 -28.83 -0.32 6.05
N HIS A 25 -28.27 -0.19 4.85
CA HIS A 25 -29.04 -0.39 3.61
C HIS A 25 -28.57 -1.57 2.76
N PHE A 26 -27.34 -2.07 2.96
CA PHE A 26 -26.84 -3.18 2.17
C PHE A 26 -26.83 -4.49 2.98
N PRO A 27 -27.55 -5.51 2.53
CA PRO A 27 -27.62 -6.78 3.23
C PRO A 27 -26.23 -7.42 3.33
N LEU A 28 -25.92 -7.99 4.47
CA LEU A 28 -24.66 -8.67 4.78
C LEU A 28 -23.42 -7.78 4.90
N TYR A 29 -23.51 -6.49 4.64
CA TYR A 29 -22.35 -5.60 4.79
C TYR A 29 -21.83 -5.56 6.24
N ASP A 30 -22.72 -5.65 7.22
CA ASP A 30 -22.43 -5.74 8.65
C ASP A 30 -21.71 -7.04 9.07
N LYS A 31 -21.69 -8.06 8.21
CA LYS A 31 -21.03 -9.35 8.47
C LYS A 31 -19.56 -9.36 8.07
N PHE A 32 -19.12 -8.38 7.28
CA PHE A 32 -17.71 -8.28 6.91
C PHE A 32 -16.90 -7.69 8.06
N ARG A 33 -16.01 -8.51 8.62
CA ARG A 33 -15.15 -8.12 9.74
C ARG A 33 -14.09 -7.08 9.35
N THR A 34 -13.63 -7.11 8.10
CA THR A 34 -12.52 -6.28 7.61
C THR A 34 -12.99 -5.46 6.41
N VAL A 35 -13.33 -4.20 6.65
CA VAL A 35 -13.83 -3.30 5.61
C VAL A 35 -12.77 -3.01 4.53
N SER A 36 -11.50 -3.03 4.90
CA SER A 36 -10.37 -2.81 3.98
C SER A 36 -10.23 -3.89 2.90
N SER A 37 -10.81 -5.09 3.07
CA SER A 37 -10.79 -6.14 2.04
C SER A 37 -11.46 -5.71 0.72
N ILE A 38 -12.34 -4.70 0.74
CA ILE A 38 -12.94 -4.14 -0.48
C ILE A 38 -11.92 -3.46 -1.40
N LEU A 39 -10.70 -3.14 -0.89
CA LEU A 39 -9.62 -2.58 -1.70
C LEU A 39 -9.14 -3.51 -2.81
N VAL A 40 -9.43 -4.82 -2.73
CA VAL A 40 -9.12 -5.77 -3.82
C VAL A 40 -9.67 -5.30 -5.17
N ILE A 41 -10.81 -4.59 -5.17
CA ILE A 41 -11.38 -4.00 -6.38
C ILE A 41 -10.44 -2.91 -6.94
N ALA A 42 -9.90 -2.05 -6.10
CA ALA A 42 -8.96 -1.02 -6.52
C ALA A 42 -7.61 -1.62 -6.93
N GLU A 43 -7.12 -2.60 -6.20
CA GLU A 43 -5.86 -3.31 -6.46
C GLU A 43 -5.88 -4.04 -7.81
N PHE A 44 -7.04 -4.52 -8.24
CA PHE A 44 -7.21 -5.10 -9.57
C PHE A 44 -7.46 -4.04 -10.66
N THR A 45 -8.37 -3.09 -10.41
CA THR A 45 -8.82 -2.17 -11.46
C THR A 45 -7.78 -1.10 -11.81
N ILE A 46 -6.98 -0.63 -10.86
CA ILE A 46 -5.96 0.39 -11.13
C ILE A 46 -4.85 -0.16 -12.05
N PRO A 47 -4.21 -1.32 -11.77
CA PRO A 47 -3.25 -1.91 -12.70
C PRO A 47 -3.86 -2.29 -14.05
N ALA A 48 -5.10 -2.81 -14.07
CA ALA A 48 -5.77 -3.15 -15.31
C ALA A 48 -5.96 -1.90 -16.20
N LEU A 49 -6.41 -0.79 -15.64
CA LEU A 49 -6.53 0.48 -16.37
C LEU A 49 -5.18 1.01 -16.84
N ALA A 50 -4.12 0.87 -16.03
CA ALA A 50 -2.77 1.27 -16.42
C ALA A 50 -2.26 0.45 -17.62
N VAL A 51 -2.48 -0.87 -17.61
CA VAL A 51 -2.11 -1.75 -18.73
C VAL A 51 -2.93 -1.41 -19.98
N MET A 52 -4.24 -1.18 -19.86
CA MET A 52 -5.09 -0.78 -20.99
C MET A 52 -4.61 0.55 -21.60
N ALA A 53 -4.30 1.54 -20.79
CA ALA A 53 -3.77 2.82 -21.25
C ALA A 53 -2.40 2.64 -21.94
N LEU A 54 -1.53 1.80 -21.41
CA LEU A 54 -0.24 1.50 -22.02
C LEU A 54 -0.40 0.81 -23.39
N VAL A 55 -1.32 -0.16 -23.49
CA VAL A 55 -1.63 -0.84 -24.75
C VAL A 55 -2.14 0.15 -25.80
N GLU A 56 -3.01 1.08 -25.42
CA GLU A 56 -3.53 2.10 -26.31
C GLU A 56 -2.41 3.03 -26.83
N ILE A 57 -1.56 3.53 -25.91
CA ILE A 57 -0.40 4.35 -26.24
C ILE A 57 0.53 3.65 -27.24
N ILE A 58 0.75 2.35 -27.07
CA ILE A 58 1.65 1.57 -27.93
C ILE A 58 1.01 1.29 -29.31
N LYS A 59 -0.29 0.94 -29.33
CA LYS A 59 -1.01 0.63 -30.59
C LYS A 59 -1.14 1.83 -31.49
N GLU A 60 -1.48 2.97 -30.97
CA GLU A 60 -1.68 4.18 -31.77
C GLU A 60 -0.39 4.64 -32.45
N GLY A 61 0.78 4.45 -31.83
CA GLY A 61 2.09 4.82 -32.41
C GLY A 61 2.20 6.29 -32.86
N LYS A 62 1.13 7.06 -32.64
CA LYS A 62 0.99 8.45 -33.02
C LYS A 62 1.62 9.36 -31.97
N PRO A 63 2.13 10.51 -32.38
CA PRO A 63 2.52 11.52 -31.40
C PRO A 63 1.28 11.93 -30.60
N LEU A 64 1.41 11.99 -29.27
CA LEU A 64 0.36 12.48 -28.38
C LEU A 64 -0.17 13.83 -28.85
N LEU A 65 -1.49 13.97 -28.90
CA LEU A 65 -2.14 15.26 -29.10
C LEU A 65 -1.67 16.25 -28.01
N LYS A 66 -1.66 17.52 -28.31
CA LYS A 66 -1.22 18.56 -27.38
C LYS A 66 -1.92 18.45 -26.01
N ARG A 67 -3.22 18.16 -26.01
CA ARG A 67 -4.04 17.94 -24.82
C ARG A 67 -3.60 16.70 -24.01
N GLU A 68 -3.34 15.59 -24.67
CA GLU A 68 -2.91 14.33 -24.05
C GLU A 68 -1.52 14.46 -23.43
N ARG A 69 -0.60 15.13 -24.16
CA ARG A 69 0.73 15.45 -23.64
C ARG A 69 0.66 16.29 -22.37
N THR A 70 -0.20 17.32 -22.35
CA THR A 70 -0.40 18.18 -21.17
C THR A 70 -0.97 17.38 -20.02
N ALA A 71 -1.97 16.51 -20.24
CA ALA A 71 -2.55 15.66 -19.22
C ALA A 71 -1.53 14.67 -18.65
N TRP A 72 -0.71 14.05 -19.50
CA TRP A 72 0.35 13.14 -19.07
C TRP A 72 1.41 13.87 -18.23
N VAL A 73 1.89 15.02 -18.68
CA VAL A 73 2.88 15.83 -17.92
C VAL A 73 2.28 16.26 -16.58
N ALA A 74 1.04 16.73 -16.57
CA ALA A 74 0.36 17.14 -15.34
C ALA A 74 0.20 15.98 -14.35
N ALA A 75 -0.21 14.80 -14.82
CA ALA A 75 -0.34 13.60 -13.99
C ALA A 75 1.03 13.16 -13.42
N THR A 76 2.08 13.14 -14.26
CA THR A 76 3.43 12.79 -13.82
C THR A 76 3.97 13.78 -12.79
N LEU A 77 3.80 15.08 -13.02
CA LEU A 77 4.25 16.10 -12.06
C LEU A 77 3.45 16.06 -10.76
N LEU A 78 2.15 15.79 -10.82
CA LEU A 78 1.31 15.66 -9.63
C LEU A 78 1.74 14.46 -8.76
N THR A 79 1.96 13.30 -9.38
CA THR A 79 2.36 12.09 -8.65
C THR A 79 3.78 12.18 -8.11
N LEU A 80 4.73 12.70 -8.91
CA LEU A 80 6.09 12.96 -8.44
C LEU A 80 6.13 14.02 -7.34
N GLY A 81 5.35 15.10 -7.51
CA GLY A 81 5.24 16.16 -6.51
C GLY A 81 4.67 15.67 -5.19
N ALA A 82 3.62 14.85 -5.24
CA ALA A 82 3.03 14.23 -4.05
C ALA A 82 4.04 13.30 -3.34
N SER A 83 4.71 12.43 -4.09
CA SER A 83 5.74 11.53 -3.52
C SER A 83 6.87 12.31 -2.88
N LEU A 84 7.36 13.35 -3.54
CA LEU A 84 8.42 14.20 -3.03
C LEU A 84 7.98 14.97 -1.77
N LEU A 85 6.75 15.47 -1.76
CA LEU A 85 6.18 16.17 -0.61
C LEU A 85 6.17 15.27 0.63
N PHE A 86 5.68 14.04 0.51
CA PHE A 86 5.66 13.09 1.62
C PHE A 86 7.05 12.57 2.00
N ALA A 87 7.99 12.52 1.06
CA ALA A 87 9.37 12.19 1.34
C ALA A 87 10.08 13.27 2.17
N LEU A 88 9.79 14.55 1.91
CA LEU A 88 10.42 15.68 2.58
C LEU A 88 9.69 16.09 3.87
N VAL A 89 8.36 15.97 3.89
CA VAL A 89 7.52 16.40 5.02
C VAL A 89 6.52 15.29 5.38
N PRO A 90 7.00 14.15 5.92
CA PRO A 90 6.13 13.03 6.28
C PRO A 90 5.09 13.39 7.37
N SER A 91 5.33 14.41 8.16
CA SER A 91 4.41 14.89 9.21
C SER A 91 3.09 15.45 8.70
N LEU A 92 2.98 15.75 7.39
CA LEU A 92 1.72 16.23 6.79
C LEU A 92 0.56 15.23 6.90
N LEU A 93 0.86 13.93 7.00
CA LEU A 93 -0.17 12.88 7.00
C LEU A 93 -0.69 12.51 8.39
N GLY A 94 -0.41 13.26 9.45
CA GLY A 94 -0.87 12.90 10.79
C GLY A 94 -0.42 11.47 11.15
N LEU A 95 0.72 11.32 11.80
CA LEU A 95 1.35 10.01 12.06
C LEU A 95 0.71 9.25 13.23
N LEU A 96 -0.27 9.84 13.90
CA LEU A 96 -1.03 9.23 14.99
C LEU A 96 -2.51 9.23 14.62
N SER A 97 -3.21 8.16 15.00
CA SER A 97 -4.68 8.14 14.94
C SER A 97 -5.27 8.99 16.06
N GLY A 98 -6.52 9.44 15.89
CA GLY A 98 -7.21 10.21 16.93
C GLY A 98 -7.33 9.46 18.28
N GLN A 99 -7.43 8.12 18.24
CA GLN A 99 -7.44 7.28 19.43
C GLN A 99 -6.09 7.24 20.14
N GLU A 100 -5.00 7.08 19.37
CA GLU A 100 -3.65 7.11 19.92
C GLU A 100 -3.33 8.47 20.51
N GLU A 101 -3.78 9.55 19.88
CA GLU A 101 -3.57 10.89 20.36
C GLU A 101 -4.31 11.13 21.70
N ALA A 102 -5.54 10.65 21.82
CA ALA A 102 -6.30 10.67 23.09
C ALA A 102 -5.60 9.83 24.17
N MET A 103 -5.14 8.61 23.86
CA MET A 103 -4.39 7.77 24.81
C MET A 103 -3.13 8.45 25.32
N PHE A 104 -2.36 9.10 24.45
CA PHE A 104 -1.16 9.82 24.84
C PHE A 104 -1.48 11.11 25.63
N GLN A 105 -2.63 11.73 25.42
CA GLN A 105 -3.08 12.87 26.22
C GLN A 105 -3.47 12.41 27.64
N GLU A 106 -4.19 11.31 27.78
CA GLU A 106 -4.52 10.73 29.09
C GLU A 106 -3.27 10.30 29.87
N ALA A 107 -2.26 9.77 29.17
CA ALA A 107 -1.00 9.34 29.74
C ALA A 107 0.03 10.49 29.89
N ALA A 108 -0.33 11.75 29.68
CA ALA A 108 0.61 12.89 29.64
C ALA A 108 1.38 13.11 30.97
N GLY A 109 0.90 12.54 32.09
CA GLY A 109 1.60 12.56 33.37
C GLY A 109 2.75 11.57 33.53
N HIS A 110 2.90 10.65 32.56
CA HIS A 110 3.93 9.60 32.61
C HIS A 110 5.09 9.93 31.65
N PRO A 111 6.33 10.07 32.14
CA PRO A 111 7.47 10.41 31.28
C PRO A 111 7.74 9.35 30.18
N GLU A 112 7.42 8.08 30.44
CA GLU A 112 7.56 6.98 29.49
C GLU A 112 6.59 7.14 28.29
N ALA A 113 5.38 7.66 28.51
CA ALA A 113 4.40 7.85 27.45
C ALA A 113 4.89 8.86 26.40
N ALA A 114 5.55 9.93 26.83
CA ALA A 114 6.15 10.92 25.94
C ALA A 114 7.28 10.33 25.09
N ALA A 115 8.13 9.48 25.68
CA ALA A 115 9.21 8.80 24.98
C ALA A 115 8.67 7.80 23.95
N ILE A 116 7.64 7.02 24.31
CA ILE A 116 6.97 6.08 23.40
C ILE A 116 6.34 6.82 22.23
N LYS A 117 5.59 7.92 22.50
CA LYS A 117 4.98 8.76 21.47
C LYS A 117 6.03 9.25 20.45
N THR A 118 7.11 9.81 20.95
CA THR A 118 8.18 10.35 20.11
C THR A 118 8.82 9.25 19.26
N THR A 119 9.12 8.11 19.85
CA THR A 119 9.69 6.96 19.15
C THR A 119 8.75 6.45 18.06
N LEU A 120 7.47 6.30 18.36
CA LEU A 120 6.45 5.85 17.42
C LEU A 120 6.33 6.79 16.23
N VAL A 121 6.26 8.10 16.49
CA VAL A 121 6.19 9.13 15.44
C VAL A 121 7.44 9.11 14.57
N ASN A 122 8.64 9.00 15.17
CA ASN A 122 9.89 8.94 14.43
C ASN A 122 10.00 7.69 13.54
N VAL A 123 9.61 6.53 14.05
CA VAL A 123 9.61 5.28 13.29
C VAL A 123 8.62 5.37 12.11
N ARG A 124 7.38 5.81 12.36
CA ARG A 124 6.37 5.97 11.30
C ARG A 124 6.79 6.99 10.25
N SER A 125 7.36 8.11 10.69
CA SER A 125 7.92 9.15 9.80
C SER A 125 9.04 8.59 8.92
N GLY A 126 9.95 7.82 9.51
CA GLY A 126 11.05 7.18 8.76
C GLY A 126 10.57 6.18 7.72
N ILE A 127 9.59 5.35 8.07
CA ILE A 127 8.98 4.38 7.13
C ILE A 127 8.29 5.11 5.97
N LEU A 128 7.46 6.11 6.28
CA LEU A 128 6.74 6.89 5.27
C LEU A 128 7.72 7.62 4.33
N ALA A 129 8.73 8.28 4.86
CA ALA A 129 9.74 8.97 4.07
C ALA A 129 10.50 7.99 3.15
N SER A 130 10.91 6.85 3.67
CA SER A 130 11.61 5.81 2.90
C SER A 130 10.77 5.29 1.74
N ASP A 131 9.49 4.96 1.99
CA ASP A 131 8.58 4.48 0.95
C ASP A 131 8.22 5.57 -0.07
N ALA A 132 8.12 6.83 0.38
CA ALA A 132 7.89 7.97 -0.51
C ALA A 132 9.10 8.23 -1.43
N TRP A 133 10.33 8.15 -0.93
CA TRP A 133 11.54 8.23 -1.75
C TRP A 133 11.64 7.10 -2.78
N ARG A 134 11.31 5.86 -2.36
CA ARG A 134 11.25 4.72 -3.28
C ARG A 134 10.22 4.95 -4.38
N SER A 135 9.03 5.37 -4.02
CA SER A 135 7.94 5.67 -4.97
C SER A 135 8.34 6.80 -5.93
N PHE A 136 8.96 7.88 -5.43
CA PHE A 136 9.49 8.96 -6.25
C PHE A 136 10.49 8.45 -7.29
N GLY A 137 11.45 7.61 -6.87
CA GLY A 137 12.45 7.05 -7.78
C GLY A 137 11.84 6.20 -8.88
N ILE A 138 10.91 5.29 -8.54
CA ILE A 138 10.21 4.44 -9.49
C ILE A 138 9.38 5.28 -10.47
N LEU A 139 8.59 6.23 -9.97
CA LEU A 139 7.78 7.12 -10.81
C LEU A 139 8.62 7.97 -11.74
N ALA A 140 9.77 8.48 -11.27
CA ALA A 140 10.70 9.24 -12.10
C ALA A 140 11.26 8.39 -13.24
N VAL A 141 11.72 7.17 -12.96
CA VAL A 141 12.23 6.25 -13.98
C VAL A 141 11.14 5.88 -14.99
N CYS A 142 9.94 5.52 -14.52
CA CYS A 142 8.80 5.22 -15.40
C CYS A 142 8.41 6.42 -16.27
N GLY A 143 8.41 7.62 -15.69
CA GLY A 143 8.14 8.86 -16.43
C GLY A 143 9.17 9.13 -17.52
N ILE A 144 10.46 8.92 -17.24
CA ILE A 144 11.55 9.06 -18.22
C ILE A 144 11.41 8.02 -19.34
N LEU A 145 11.10 6.77 -19.02
CA LEU A 145 10.91 5.71 -20.02
C LEU A 145 9.76 6.04 -20.96
N LEU A 146 8.62 6.48 -20.43
CA LEU A 146 7.48 6.91 -21.23
C LEU A 146 7.83 8.15 -22.09
N TRP A 147 8.53 9.11 -21.53
CA TRP A 147 8.98 10.29 -22.26
C TRP A 147 9.91 9.94 -23.42
N LEU A 148 10.88 9.03 -23.21
CA LEU A 148 11.76 8.52 -24.27
C LEU A 148 10.99 7.77 -25.36
N PHE A 149 9.96 7.02 -24.97
CA PHE A 149 9.08 6.33 -25.91
C PHE A 149 8.29 7.36 -26.77
N PHE A 150 7.71 8.39 -26.18
CA PHE A 150 7.03 9.46 -26.91
C PHE A 150 7.95 10.22 -27.86
N GLN A 151 9.23 10.33 -27.52
CA GLN A 151 10.24 10.90 -28.40
C GLN A 151 10.74 9.94 -29.49
N LYS A 152 10.16 8.72 -29.58
CA LYS A 152 10.58 7.65 -30.49
C LYS A 152 12.05 7.21 -30.33
N ARG A 153 12.64 7.49 -29.16
CA ARG A 153 14.00 7.05 -28.81
C ARG A 153 14.03 5.67 -28.19
N LEU A 154 12.88 5.17 -27.72
CA LEU A 154 12.74 3.86 -27.11
C LEU A 154 11.72 3.03 -27.90
N LYS A 155 12.04 1.75 -28.19
CA LYS A 155 11.12 0.81 -28.83
C LYS A 155 10.07 0.32 -27.83
N ALA A 156 8.87 0.00 -28.32
CA ALA A 156 7.77 -0.51 -27.49
C ALA A 156 8.17 -1.75 -26.67
N THR A 157 8.87 -2.69 -27.27
CA THR A 157 9.35 -3.89 -26.56
C THR A 157 10.29 -3.56 -25.42
N ALA A 158 11.23 -2.61 -25.65
CA ALA A 158 12.15 -2.18 -24.58
C ALA A 158 11.41 -1.46 -23.46
N LEU A 159 10.42 -0.62 -23.77
CA LEU A 159 9.54 0.00 -22.78
C LEU A 159 8.83 -1.03 -21.92
N LEU A 160 8.15 -2.00 -22.57
CA LEU A 160 7.40 -3.04 -21.86
C LEU A 160 8.28 -3.90 -20.95
N VAL A 161 9.44 -4.33 -21.46
CA VAL A 161 10.39 -5.13 -20.68
C VAL A 161 10.92 -4.31 -19.49
N SER A 162 11.28 -3.04 -19.70
CA SER A 162 11.77 -2.20 -18.62
C SER A 162 10.72 -1.97 -17.53
N LEU A 163 9.48 -1.68 -17.91
CA LEU A 163 8.38 -1.52 -16.95
C LEU A 163 8.10 -2.82 -16.20
N ALA A 164 8.10 -3.98 -16.88
CA ALA A 164 7.90 -5.28 -16.26
C ALA A 164 9.02 -5.60 -15.25
N VAL A 165 10.28 -5.33 -15.59
CA VAL A 165 11.43 -5.54 -14.71
C VAL A 165 11.34 -4.63 -13.48
N ILE A 166 11.02 -3.34 -13.66
CA ILE A 166 10.85 -2.40 -12.54
C ILE A 166 9.76 -2.88 -11.60
N THR A 167 8.60 -3.27 -12.13
CA THR A 167 7.47 -3.78 -11.33
C THR A 167 7.88 -5.06 -10.58
N LEU A 168 8.56 -6.00 -11.25
CA LEU A 168 9.02 -7.23 -10.64
C LEU A 168 10.00 -6.98 -9.48
N VAL A 169 10.98 -6.10 -9.70
CA VAL A 169 11.97 -5.74 -8.68
C VAL A 169 11.31 -5.02 -7.51
N ASP A 170 10.35 -4.15 -7.78
CA ASP A 170 9.62 -3.43 -6.74
C ASP A 170 8.79 -4.38 -5.88
N LEU A 171 7.98 -5.24 -6.49
CA LEU A 171 7.19 -6.24 -5.78
C LEU A 171 8.08 -7.21 -5.00
N TRP A 172 9.15 -7.71 -5.61
CA TRP A 172 10.10 -8.61 -4.95
C TRP A 172 10.73 -8.00 -3.70
N THR A 173 11.12 -6.72 -3.77
CA THR A 173 11.72 -6.02 -2.62
C THR A 173 10.71 -5.79 -1.50
N VAL A 174 9.43 -5.58 -1.82
CA VAL A 174 8.37 -5.47 -0.81
C VAL A 174 8.08 -6.83 -0.18
N ASP A 175 7.92 -7.87 -0.99
CA ASP A 175 7.60 -9.22 -0.52
C ASP A 175 8.68 -9.75 0.42
N LYS A 176 9.95 -9.50 0.13
CA LYS A 176 11.07 -9.88 0.99
C LYS A 176 11.06 -9.22 2.38
N ARG A 177 10.35 -8.12 2.58
CA ARG A 177 10.17 -7.52 3.92
C ARG A 177 9.21 -8.35 4.78
N TYR A 178 8.21 -8.99 4.16
CA TYR A 178 7.15 -9.73 4.86
C TYR A 178 7.38 -11.23 4.84
N LEU A 179 8.07 -11.74 3.82
CA LEU A 179 8.35 -13.17 3.65
C LEU A 179 9.84 -13.36 3.38
N ASN A 180 10.62 -13.55 4.45
CA ASN A 180 12.04 -13.86 4.40
C ASN A 180 12.32 -15.12 5.22
N ASP A 181 13.54 -15.64 5.12
CA ASP A 181 13.92 -16.89 5.76
C ASP A 181 13.82 -16.86 7.30
N GLU A 182 13.89 -15.65 7.91
CA GLU A 182 13.76 -15.47 9.36
C GLU A 182 12.33 -15.71 9.87
N HIS A 183 11.33 -15.63 8.99
CA HIS A 183 9.92 -15.90 9.33
C HIS A 183 9.55 -17.38 9.23
N PHE A 184 10.42 -18.22 8.66
CA PHE A 184 10.21 -19.66 8.62
C PHE A 184 10.77 -20.28 9.88
N ILE A 185 9.87 -20.80 10.71
CA ILE A 185 10.22 -21.50 11.94
C ILE A 185 10.07 -22.99 11.67
N ASP A 186 10.97 -23.81 12.25
CA ASP A 186 10.90 -25.25 12.17
C ASP A 186 9.50 -25.74 12.62
N PRO A 187 8.81 -26.57 11.82
CA PRO A 187 7.50 -27.12 12.16
C PRO A 187 7.42 -27.77 13.52
N GLU A 188 8.51 -28.42 13.98
CA GLU A 188 8.58 -29.01 15.32
C GLU A 188 8.53 -27.97 16.44
N LEU A 189 9.21 -26.83 16.25
CA LEU A 189 9.15 -25.71 17.20
C LEU A 189 7.79 -25.02 17.21
N VAL A 190 7.12 -24.95 16.07
CA VAL A 190 5.76 -24.40 15.97
C VAL A 190 4.78 -25.27 16.74
N SER A 191 4.84 -26.59 16.55
CA SER A 191 3.95 -27.54 17.25
C SER A 191 4.12 -27.48 18.77
N GLN A 192 5.36 -27.39 19.26
CA GLN A 192 5.65 -27.25 20.68
C GLN A 192 5.20 -25.92 21.30
N ARG A 193 5.24 -24.82 20.52
CA ARG A 193 4.82 -23.48 20.98
C ARG A 193 3.32 -23.23 20.86
N ALA A 194 2.71 -23.70 19.78
CA ALA A 194 1.30 -23.44 19.49
C ALA A 194 0.35 -24.30 20.36
N ALA A 195 0.78 -25.49 20.74
CA ALA A 195 -0.02 -26.39 21.56
C ALA A 195 0.91 -27.16 22.54
N PRO A 196 1.41 -26.50 23.60
CA PRO A 196 2.13 -27.24 24.63
C PRO A 196 1.18 -28.28 25.22
N LEU A 197 1.57 -29.54 25.16
CA LEU A 197 0.79 -30.65 25.72
C LEU A 197 0.51 -30.36 27.19
N THR A 198 -0.74 -30.23 27.53
CA THR A 198 -1.19 -30.17 28.93
C THR A 198 -1.03 -31.54 29.59
N GLU A 199 -1.05 -31.60 30.92
CA GLU A 199 -1.02 -32.91 31.63
C GLU A 199 -2.22 -33.79 31.25
N ALA A 200 -3.36 -33.20 30.94
CA ALA A 200 -4.52 -33.91 30.42
C ALA A 200 -4.24 -34.55 29.04
N ASP A 201 -3.60 -33.81 28.12
CA ASP A 201 -3.23 -34.34 26.80
C ASP A 201 -2.23 -35.52 26.93
N LYS A 202 -1.28 -35.40 27.84
CA LYS A 202 -0.32 -36.50 28.11
C LYS A 202 -1.02 -37.75 28.64
N GLN A 203 -2.01 -37.60 29.54
CA GLN A 203 -2.79 -38.71 30.05
C GLN A 203 -3.65 -39.36 28.94
N ILE A 204 -4.30 -38.58 28.11
CA ILE A 204 -5.08 -39.08 26.96
C ILE A 204 -4.17 -39.83 25.96
N LEU A 205 -2.98 -39.33 25.71
CA LEU A 205 -2.01 -39.98 24.82
C LEU A 205 -1.41 -41.25 25.40
N ALA A 206 -1.33 -41.35 26.74
CA ALA A 206 -0.83 -42.53 27.45
C ALA A 206 -1.86 -43.66 27.58
N ASP A 207 -3.14 -43.37 27.33
CA ASP A 207 -4.27 -44.29 27.47
C ASP A 207 -4.55 -45.09 26.19
N LYS A 208 -3.53 -45.31 25.35
CA LYS A 208 -3.59 -46.09 24.10
C LYS A 208 -3.13 -47.50 24.28
#